data_0fa123710c7c49621bce8cad613ab681
#
_entry.id   0fa123710c7c49621bce8cad613ab681
#
_cell.length_a   1.000
_cell.length_b   1.000
_cell.length_c   1.000
_cell.angle_alpha   90.00
_cell.angle_beta   90.00
_cell.angle_gamma   90.00
#
_symmetry.space_group_name_H-M   'P 1'
#
loop_
_entity.id
_entity.type
_entity.pdbx_description
1 polymer ?
#
loop_
_entity_poly.entity_id
_entity_poly.type
_entity_poly.pdbx_seq_one_letter_code
_entity_poly.pdbx_strand_id
1 'polypeptide(L)'
;GHLTVFWFTQLAQITPPVCMAAFAAAAIAKAHPMKTGFEALKFSFGFYLVPLLFIYSNIIDGSLLNKIIIGVTTLVSMYFIAASTERYYLGYKGPVVGIVSGLIAVLLFISSFNQFNDMNRVGFIIVSAVLAVIMTIISKKKKVNI
;
A
#
# COMPACT_ATOMS: atom_id res chain seq x y z
N GLY A 1 -2.36 -8.63 -19.86
CA GLY A 1 -3.80 -8.86 -19.64
C GLY A 1 -4.15 -9.99 -18.70
N HIS A 2 -3.70 -11.24 -18.98
CA HIS A 2 -4.16 -12.42 -18.19
C HIS A 2 -3.80 -12.36 -16.71
N LEU A 3 -2.57 -11.93 -16.36
CA LEU A 3 -2.13 -11.79 -14.98
C LEU A 3 -2.99 -10.79 -14.20
N THR A 4 -3.37 -9.70 -14.83
CA THR A 4 -4.23 -8.67 -14.23
C THR A 4 -5.63 -9.23 -13.91
N VAL A 5 -6.25 -9.95 -14.86
CA VAL A 5 -7.56 -10.57 -14.66
C VAL A 5 -7.49 -11.62 -13.56
N PHE A 6 -6.47 -12.48 -13.58
CA PHE A 6 -6.25 -13.48 -12.55
C PHE A 6 -6.15 -12.85 -11.16
N TRP A 7 -5.38 -11.75 -11.02
CA TRP A 7 -5.21 -11.06 -9.75
C TRP A 7 -6.52 -10.48 -9.21
N PHE A 8 -7.29 -9.80 -10.06
CA PHE A 8 -8.60 -9.25 -9.65
C PHE A 8 -9.59 -10.35 -9.25
N THR A 9 -9.53 -11.52 -9.87
CA THR A 9 -10.36 -12.68 -9.49
C THR A 9 -10.02 -13.14 -8.06
N GLN A 10 -8.74 -13.16 -7.68
CA GLN A 10 -8.34 -13.49 -6.31
C GLN A 10 -8.82 -12.44 -5.29
N LEU A 11 -8.77 -11.16 -5.64
CA LEU A 11 -9.25 -10.09 -4.76
C LEU A 11 -10.76 -10.17 -4.50
N ALA A 12 -11.55 -10.75 -5.38
CA ALA A 12 -12.98 -10.95 -5.19
C ALA A 12 -13.30 -11.81 -3.96
N GLN A 13 -12.38 -12.70 -3.53
CA GLN A 13 -12.54 -13.55 -2.34
C GLN A 13 -12.57 -12.75 -1.02
N ILE A 14 -12.00 -11.56 -1.02
CA ILE A 14 -11.89 -10.68 0.16
C ILE A 14 -12.68 -9.38 0.02
N THR A 15 -13.31 -9.17 -1.15
CA THR A 15 -14.04 -7.93 -1.47
C THR A 15 -15.54 -8.10 -1.22
N PRO A 16 -16.19 -7.31 -0.34
CA PRO A 16 -17.64 -7.29 -0.22
C PRO A 16 -18.32 -6.89 -1.55
N PRO A 17 -19.48 -7.44 -1.88
CA PRO A 17 -20.32 -8.32 -1.07
C PRO A 17 -19.99 -9.80 -1.16
N VAL A 18 -19.12 -10.23 -2.05
CA VAL A 18 -18.83 -11.66 -2.28
C VAL A 18 -17.98 -12.24 -1.15
N CYS A 19 -16.84 -11.69 -0.87
CA CYS A 19 -15.85 -11.94 0.20
C CYS A 19 -15.97 -13.31 0.93
N MET A 20 -16.04 -14.40 0.16
CA MET A 20 -16.30 -15.75 0.70
C MET A 20 -15.26 -16.19 1.74
N ALA A 21 -13.98 -15.88 1.51
CA ALA A 21 -12.90 -16.21 2.46
C ALA A 21 -13.08 -15.46 3.79
N ALA A 22 -13.46 -14.18 3.74
CA ALA A 22 -13.72 -13.41 4.96
C ALA A 22 -14.97 -13.90 5.71
N PHE A 23 -15.99 -14.35 4.99
CA PHE A 23 -17.20 -14.93 5.62
C PHE A 23 -16.91 -16.28 6.28
N ALA A 24 -16.11 -17.13 5.64
CA ALA A 24 -15.67 -18.38 6.26
C ALA A 24 -14.87 -18.13 7.54
N ALA A 25 -13.92 -17.16 7.50
CA ALA A 25 -13.15 -16.76 8.67
C ALA A 25 -14.05 -16.20 9.79
N ALA A 26 -15.05 -15.37 9.43
CA ALA A 26 -16.02 -14.83 10.39
C ALA A 26 -16.84 -15.93 11.08
N ALA A 27 -17.25 -16.97 10.34
CA ALA A 27 -17.97 -18.11 10.88
C ALA A 27 -17.15 -18.86 11.92
N ILE A 28 -15.86 -19.10 11.64
CA ILE A 28 -14.93 -19.75 12.59
C ILE A 28 -14.71 -18.89 13.84
N ALA A 29 -14.52 -17.58 13.64
CA ALA A 29 -14.29 -16.63 14.73
C ALA A 29 -15.57 -16.23 15.49
N LYS A 30 -16.75 -16.71 15.07
CA LYS A 30 -18.06 -16.29 15.58
C LYS A 30 -18.25 -14.76 15.54
N ALA A 31 -17.71 -14.13 14.50
CA ALA A 31 -17.76 -12.69 14.28
C ALA A 31 -18.85 -12.33 13.25
N HIS A 32 -19.16 -11.01 13.15
CA HIS A 32 -20.16 -10.55 12.18
C HIS A 32 -19.58 -10.56 10.75
N PRO A 33 -20.14 -11.33 9.79
CA PRO A 33 -19.56 -11.54 8.46
C PRO A 33 -19.23 -10.25 7.71
N MET A 34 -20.19 -9.33 7.61
CA MET A 34 -19.98 -8.06 6.87
C MET A 34 -18.91 -7.17 7.49
N LYS A 35 -18.85 -7.10 8.82
CA LYS A 35 -17.78 -6.34 9.50
C LYS A 35 -16.42 -6.95 9.21
N THR A 36 -16.30 -8.28 9.28
CA THR A 36 -15.06 -9.00 8.94
C THR A 36 -14.66 -8.76 7.48
N GLY A 37 -15.62 -8.77 6.54
CA GLY A 37 -15.36 -8.45 5.13
C GLY A 37 -14.83 -7.04 4.91
N PHE A 38 -15.39 -6.03 5.58
CA PHE A 38 -14.88 -4.66 5.50
C PHE A 38 -13.51 -4.48 6.13
N GLU A 39 -13.21 -5.16 7.24
CA GLU A 39 -11.86 -5.16 7.81
C GLU A 39 -10.86 -5.86 6.88
N ALA A 40 -11.21 -7.00 6.29
CA ALA A 40 -10.38 -7.68 5.30
C ALA A 40 -10.08 -6.78 4.09
N LEU A 41 -11.08 -6.02 3.61
CA LEU A 41 -10.91 -5.05 2.53
C LEU A 41 -9.89 -3.96 2.90
N LYS A 42 -9.94 -3.41 4.10
CA LYS A 42 -8.98 -2.40 4.57
C LYS A 42 -7.54 -2.94 4.55
N PHE A 43 -7.32 -4.13 5.10
CA PHE A 43 -5.99 -4.75 5.11
C PHE A 43 -5.47 -5.09 3.72
N SER A 44 -6.35 -5.46 2.81
CA SER A 44 -5.99 -5.84 1.45
C SER A 44 -5.90 -4.68 0.47
N PHE A 45 -6.16 -3.44 0.90
CA PHE A 45 -6.24 -2.29 0.00
C PHE A 45 -4.97 -2.10 -0.86
N GLY A 46 -3.78 -2.36 -0.29
CA GLY A 46 -2.52 -2.31 -1.04
C GLY A 46 -2.43 -3.31 -2.19
N PHE A 47 -3.08 -4.47 -2.09
CA PHE A 47 -3.05 -5.50 -3.13
C PHE A 47 -3.80 -5.10 -4.41
N TYR A 48 -4.71 -4.13 -4.34
CA TYR A 48 -5.40 -3.59 -5.52
C TYR A 48 -4.46 -2.80 -6.44
N LEU A 49 -3.32 -2.36 -5.93
CA LEU A 49 -2.31 -1.64 -6.71
C LEU A 49 -1.44 -2.57 -7.55
N VAL A 50 -1.30 -3.84 -7.16
CA VAL A 50 -0.45 -4.81 -7.86
C VAL A 50 -0.83 -5.01 -9.34
N PRO A 51 -2.13 -5.15 -9.71
CA PRO A 51 -2.52 -5.25 -11.12
C PRO A 51 -2.11 -4.05 -11.96
N LEU A 52 -2.10 -2.86 -11.37
CA LEU A 52 -1.67 -1.64 -12.07
C LEU A 52 -0.19 -1.67 -12.41
N LEU A 53 0.65 -2.30 -11.56
CA LEU A 53 2.06 -2.51 -11.87
C LEU A 53 2.28 -3.43 -13.06
N PHE A 54 1.45 -4.44 -13.25
CA PHE A 54 1.52 -5.32 -14.41
C PHE A 54 1.20 -4.61 -15.74
N ILE A 55 0.42 -3.53 -15.67
CA ILE A 55 0.01 -2.76 -16.85
C ILE A 55 0.99 -1.62 -17.14
N TYR A 56 1.40 -0.88 -16.10
CA TYR A 56 2.08 0.40 -16.23
C TYR A 56 3.57 0.37 -15.92
N SER A 57 4.10 -0.74 -15.39
CA SER A 57 5.53 -0.86 -15.09
C SER A 57 6.20 -1.96 -15.92
N ASN A 58 7.51 -1.84 -16.13
CA ASN A 58 8.32 -2.87 -16.80
C ASN A 58 8.72 -4.02 -15.85
N ILE A 59 7.84 -4.40 -14.91
CA ILE A 59 8.13 -5.45 -13.94
C ILE A 59 8.31 -6.82 -14.62
N ILE A 60 7.67 -7.04 -15.76
CA ILE A 60 7.74 -8.32 -16.50
C ILE A 60 8.97 -8.32 -17.42
N ASP A 61 9.16 -7.28 -18.23
CA ASP A 61 10.14 -7.24 -19.33
C ASP A 61 11.40 -6.40 -19.01
N GLY A 62 11.45 -5.71 -17.86
CA GLY A 62 12.56 -4.86 -17.46
C GLY A 62 13.82 -5.61 -17.03
N SER A 63 14.95 -4.88 -16.94
CA SER A 63 16.20 -5.39 -16.39
C SER A 63 16.04 -5.82 -14.94
N LEU A 64 16.90 -6.72 -14.45
CA LEU A 64 16.86 -7.27 -13.09
C LEU A 64 16.91 -6.16 -12.02
N LEU A 65 17.74 -5.14 -12.23
CA LEU A 65 17.83 -3.97 -11.35
C LEU A 65 16.52 -3.20 -11.29
N ASN A 66 15.87 -2.95 -12.43
CA ASN A 66 14.58 -2.27 -12.47
C ASN A 66 13.49 -3.07 -11.75
N LYS A 67 13.47 -4.39 -11.90
CA LYS A 67 12.52 -5.27 -11.19
C LYS A 67 12.69 -5.18 -9.68
N ILE A 68 13.93 -5.17 -9.19
CA ILE A 68 14.23 -5.03 -7.75
C ILE A 68 13.79 -3.65 -7.25
N ILE A 69 14.11 -2.58 -7.96
CA ILE A 69 13.71 -1.21 -7.57
C ILE A 69 12.18 -1.09 -7.50
N ILE A 70 11.47 -1.54 -8.53
CA ILE A 70 10.00 -1.52 -8.57
C ILE A 70 9.43 -2.36 -7.42
N GLY A 71 9.98 -3.55 -7.17
CA GLY A 71 9.55 -4.42 -6.08
C GLY A 71 9.72 -3.76 -4.71
N VAL A 72 10.89 -3.21 -4.43
CA VAL A 72 11.18 -2.54 -3.14
C VAL A 72 10.31 -1.29 -2.96
N THR A 73 10.20 -0.42 -3.97
CA THR A 73 9.37 0.79 -3.88
C THR A 73 7.90 0.45 -3.67
N THR A 74 7.41 -0.62 -4.30
CA THR A 74 6.04 -1.09 -4.12
C THR A 74 5.79 -1.65 -2.72
N LEU A 75 6.71 -2.44 -2.17
CA LEU A 75 6.60 -2.96 -0.80
C LEU A 75 6.57 -1.82 0.23
N VAL A 76 7.45 -0.83 0.07
CA VAL A 76 7.46 0.36 0.92
C VAL A 76 6.17 1.17 0.77
N SER A 77 5.66 1.33 -0.45
CA SER A 77 4.38 1.98 -0.71
C SER A 77 3.23 1.26 0.00
N MET A 78 3.16 -0.08 -0.08
CA MET A 78 2.15 -0.88 0.63
C MET A 78 2.22 -0.71 2.14
N TYR A 79 3.42 -0.65 2.71
CA TYR A 79 3.58 -0.36 4.14
C TYR A 79 2.98 1.00 4.52
N PHE A 80 3.25 2.06 3.73
CA PHE A 80 2.67 3.38 3.99
C PHE A 80 1.17 3.45 3.75
N ILE A 81 0.61 2.65 2.82
CA ILE A 81 -0.84 2.50 2.65
C ILE A 81 -1.46 1.89 3.90
N ALA A 82 -0.88 0.83 4.44
CA ALA A 82 -1.34 0.21 5.67
C ALA A 82 -1.29 1.20 6.85
N ALA A 83 -0.19 1.94 6.99
CA ALA A 83 -0.04 2.98 8.01
C ALA A 83 -1.07 4.12 7.85
N SER A 84 -1.42 4.47 6.62
CA SER A 84 -2.46 5.46 6.30
C SER A 84 -3.85 4.97 6.70
N THR A 85 -4.18 3.73 6.39
CA THR A 85 -5.49 3.12 6.66
C THR A 85 -5.72 2.98 8.17
N GLU A 86 -4.72 2.51 8.90
CA GLU A 86 -4.77 2.37 10.37
C GLU A 86 -4.56 3.69 11.12
N ARG A 87 -4.15 4.76 10.42
CA ARG A 87 -3.77 6.06 11.00
C ARG A 87 -2.74 5.92 12.14
N TYR A 88 -1.86 4.93 12.01
CA TYR A 88 -0.88 4.57 13.01
C TYR A 88 0.51 4.46 12.41
N TYR A 89 1.49 5.17 13.00
CA TYR A 89 2.88 5.11 12.59
C TYR A 89 3.81 5.26 13.78
N LEU A 90 4.67 4.25 13.99
CA LEU A 90 5.72 4.24 15.04
C LEU A 90 5.23 4.66 16.45
N GLY A 91 4.01 4.26 16.84
CA GLY A 91 3.46 4.55 18.16
C GLY A 91 2.62 5.82 18.25
N TYR A 92 2.48 6.58 17.16
CA TYR A 92 1.62 7.75 17.09
C TYR A 92 0.36 7.49 16.26
N LYS A 93 -0.81 7.78 16.84
CA LYS A 93 -2.11 7.63 16.19
C LYS A 93 -2.75 9.01 15.98
N GLY A 94 -3.13 9.33 14.75
CA GLY A 94 -3.80 10.59 14.45
C GLY A 94 -4.16 10.75 12.97
N PRO A 95 -5.13 11.64 12.66
CA PRO A 95 -5.59 11.85 11.29
C PRO A 95 -4.48 12.39 10.37
N VAL A 96 -3.59 13.22 10.89
CA VAL A 96 -2.45 13.78 10.14
C VAL A 96 -1.50 12.67 9.67
N VAL A 97 -1.25 11.67 10.52
CA VAL A 97 -0.43 10.50 10.16
C VAL A 97 -1.03 9.76 8.98
N GLY A 98 -2.34 9.54 8.97
CA GLY A 98 -3.03 8.89 7.86
C GLY A 98 -2.88 9.67 6.54
N ILE A 99 -3.01 10.98 6.57
CA ILE A 99 -2.90 11.82 5.36
C ILE A 99 -1.46 11.83 4.84
N VAL A 100 -0.48 12.07 5.70
CA VAL A 100 0.93 12.17 5.30
C VAL A 100 1.45 10.82 4.80
N SER A 101 1.14 9.72 5.49
CA SER A 101 1.53 8.37 5.03
C SER A 101 0.85 7.99 3.72
N GLY A 102 -0.41 8.40 3.51
CA GLY A 102 -1.10 8.22 2.24
C GLY A 102 -0.43 8.97 1.09
N LEU A 103 -0.03 10.22 1.30
CA LEU A 103 0.71 11.00 0.30
C LEU A 103 2.05 10.35 -0.05
N ILE A 104 2.82 9.90 0.94
CA ILE A 104 4.08 9.19 0.74
C ILE A 104 3.85 7.93 -0.09
N ALA A 105 2.82 7.14 0.24
CA ALA A 105 2.48 5.92 -0.47
C ALA A 105 2.15 6.18 -1.95
N VAL A 106 1.35 7.21 -2.24
CA VAL A 106 0.97 7.59 -3.60
C VAL A 106 2.19 8.04 -4.40
N LEU A 107 3.07 8.87 -3.83
CA LEU A 107 4.29 9.33 -4.49
C LEU A 107 5.22 8.16 -4.82
N LEU A 108 5.43 7.23 -3.89
CA LEU A 108 6.23 6.02 -4.11
C LEU A 108 5.62 5.13 -5.18
N PHE A 109 4.29 4.98 -5.16
CA PHE A 109 3.61 4.16 -6.15
C PHE A 109 3.71 4.76 -7.56
N ILE A 110 3.52 6.08 -7.70
CA ILE A 110 3.68 6.79 -8.97
C ILE A 110 5.11 6.65 -9.50
N SER A 111 6.13 6.68 -8.63
CA SER A 111 7.53 6.48 -9.03
C SER A 111 7.80 5.11 -9.64
N SER A 112 6.94 4.12 -9.38
CA SER A 112 7.05 2.76 -9.94
C SER A 112 6.57 2.66 -11.39
N PHE A 113 5.89 3.67 -11.93
CA PHE A 113 5.45 3.68 -13.32
C PHE A 113 6.56 4.04 -14.28
N ASN A 114 6.65 3.30 -15.38
CA ASN A 114 7.69 3.46 -16.40
C ASN A 114 7.53 4.71 -17.30
N GLN A 115 6.41 5.43 -17.18
CA GLN A 115 6.13 6.64 -17.96
C GLN A 115 6.97 7.85 -17.53
N PHE A 116 7.63 7.79 -16.38
CA PHE A 116 8.46 8.89 -15.88
C PHE A 116 9.92 8.66 -16.23
N ASN A 117 10.57 9.73 -16.71
CA ASN A 117 12.01 9.76 -16.97
C ASN A 117 12.78 9.37 -15.69
N ASP A 118 13.91 8.69 -15.81
CA ASP A 118 14.68 8.18 -14.64
C ASP A 118 14.97 9.29 -13.62
N MET A 119 15.18 10.51 -14.06
CA MET A 119 15.41 11.69 -13.21
C MET A 119 14.18 12.05 -12.37
N ASN A 120 12.98 11.95 -12.93
CA ASN A 120 11.75 12.20 -12.20
C ASN A 120 11.44 11.08 -11.17
N ARG A 121 11.75 9.82 -11.51
CA ARG A 121 11.61 8.69 -10.59
C ARG A 121 12.46 8.87 -9.34
N VAL A 122 13.74 9.23 -9.52
CA VAL A 122 14.65 9.52 -8.39
C VAL A 122 14.12 10.70 -7.57
N GLY A 123 13.60 11.75 -8.22
CA GLY A 123 12.97 12.88 -7.53
C GLY A 123 11.80 12.47 -6.63
N PHE A 124 10.88 11.64 -7.11
CA PHE A 124 9.74 11.14 -6.31
C PHE A 124 10.20 10.28 -5.12
N ILE A 125 11.22 9.44 -5.30
CA ILE A 125 11.79 8.62 -4.22
C ILE A 125 12.43 9.52 -3.16
N ILE A 126 13.20 10.53 -3.54
CA ILE A 126 13.84 11.47 -2.62
C ILE A 126 12.80 12.25 -1.83
N VAL A 127 11.79 12.82 -2.49
CA VAL A 127 10.70 13.56 -1.83
C VAL A 127 9.96 12.68 -0.83
N SER A 128 9.62 11.45 -1.21
CA SER A 128 8.94 10.51 -0.32
C SER A 128 9.82 10.11 0.87
N ALA A 129 11.13 9.91 0.67
CA ALA A 129 12.06 9.61 1.74
C ALA A 129 12.19 10.79 2.73
N VAL A 130 12.28 12.02 2.24
CA VAL A 130 12.32 13.23 3.08
C VAL A 130 11.04 13.35 3.90
N LEU A 131 9.88 13.15 3.30
CA LEU A 131 8.60 13.17 4.02
C LEU A 131 8.51 12.06 5.08
N ALA A 132 9.00 10.86 4.79
CA ALA A 132 9.06 9.76 5.76
C ALA A 132 9.98 10.08 6.94
N VAL A 133 11.13 10.70 6.70
CA VAL A 133 12.05 11.14 7.75
C VAL A 133 11.41 12.22 8.62
N ILE A 134 10.80 13.24 8.02
CA ILE A 134 10.09 14.30 8.74
C ILE A 134 8.99 13.70 9.62
N MET A 135 8.20 12.77 9.08
CA MET A 135 7.14 12.09 9.81
C MET A 135 7.69 11.28 10.98
N THR A 136 8.83 10.60 10.81
CA THR A 136 9.52 9.85 11.87
C THR A 136 10.00 10.77 12.99
N ILE A 137 10.55 11.93 12.64
CA ILE A 137 11.04 12.94 13.62
C ILE A 137 9.86 13.50 14.42
N ILE A 138 8.75 13.87 13.75
CA ILE A 138 7.56 14.39 14.40
C ILE A 138 6.95 13.33 15.33
N SER A 139 6.88 12.08 14.89
CA SER A 139 6.38 10.97 15.69
C SER A 139 7.23 10.74 16.95
N LYS A 140 8.55 10.77 16.83
CA LYS A 140 9.47 10.65 17.99
C LYS A 140 9.33 11.82 18.96
N LYS A 141 9.28 13.07 18.47
CA LYS A 141 9.20 14.27 19.31
C LYS A 141 7.91 14.30 20.14
N LYS A 142 6.82 13.78 19.59
CA LYS A 142 5.52 13.76 20.27
C LYS A 142 5.38 12.60 21.26
N LYS A 143 6.15 11.51 21.07
CA LYS A 143 6.23 10.38 22.01
C LYS A 143 7.01 10.72 23.28
N VAL A 144 7.90 11.72 23.24
CA VAL A 144 8.70 12.18 24.38
C VAL A 144 7.90 13.14 25.28
N ASN A 145 6.83 13.74 24.77
CA ASN A 145 6.01 14.73 25.49
C ASN A 145 4.70 14.14 26.09
N ILE A 146 4.58 12.81 26.15
CA ILE A 146 3.54 12.07 26.90
C ILE A 146 4.20 11.21 27.96
#